data_274ff2b4d0e20323862dc40f9358f91c
#
_entry.id   274ff2b4d0e20323862dc40f9358f91c
#
_cell.length_a   1.000
_cell.length_b   1.000
_cell.length_c   1.000
_cell.angle_alpha   90.00
_cell.angle_beta   90.00
_cell.angle_gamma   90.00
#
_symmetry.space_group_name_H-M   'P 1'
#
loop_
_entity.id
_entity.type
_entity.pdbx_description
1 polymer ?
#
loop_
_entity_poly.entity_id
_entity_poly.type
_entity_poly.pdbx_seq_one_letter_code
_entity_poly.pdbx_strand_id
1 'polypeptide(L)'
;MINSCSNGADRRAEVGVFGSGAWGLALARLFSLQGHHVTVWSESAQTVERLGSSRTIPLPGDPVLPAEIALTTDVRDAAADKDVIVFVTSSRFVRSMAAQVAPHVRQDAVLVCATKGLEESSMDTMTEVIADELAKARPDARPAVVALSGPSHAEEVAFDMPTAIVAASEDEAAAMLVQRLFSNETLRVYTSSDVRGVELCGALKNVIALACGIARGLGFGDNSSAALVTRGLAEMRRLGTALGCDPETFFGLACTGDLVVTAGSLHSRNLRCGKMLGEGVPVDEAVARVGAVVEGLNALPAVLELSEKLGVEMPICEMVGLVVSGKIKPQDATVLLMGRELKTETPDAYL
;
A
#
# COMPACT_ATOMS: atom_id res chain seq x y z
N MET A 1 35.96 -10.23 5.05
CA MET A 1 35.35 -11.51 5.45
C MET A 1 34.02 -11.19 6.06
N ILE A 2 32.97 -11.29 5.28
CA ILE A 2 31.57 -11.07 5.73
C ILE A 2 31.09 -12.45 6.17
N ASN A 3 30.88 -12.62 7.48
CA ASN A 3 30.35 -13.84 8.04
C ASN A 3 28.96 -14.12 7.45
N SER A 4 28.84 -15.23 6.73
CA SER A 4 27.58 -15.81 6.29
C SER A 4 26.73 -16.15 7.54
N CYS A 5 25.69 -15.39 7.80
CA CYS A 5 24.61 -15.80 8.71
C CYS A 5 23.79 -16.92 8.05
N SER A 6 24.33 -18.14 8.04
CA SER A 6 23.59 -19.36 7.74
C SER A 6 23.08 -19.92 9.07
N ASN A 7 21.83 -19.56 9.46
CA ASN A 7 21.11 -20.35 10.46
C ASN A 7 19.59 -20.12 10.26
N GLY A 8 18.90 -21.15 9.79
CA GLY A 8 17.44 -21.30 9.85
C GLY A 8 16.65 -21.18 8.54
N ALA A 9 17.30 -21.12 7.36
CA ALA A 9 16.65 -20.83 6.07
C ALA A 9 16.50 -22.05 5.15
N ASP A 10 16.21 -23.23 5.67
CA ASP A 10 16.15 -24.45 4.81
C ASP A 10 14.72 -25.03 4.65
N ARG A 11 13.69 -24.34 5.11
CA ARG A 11 12.32 -24.80 4.88
C ARG A 11 11.66 -23.97 3.77
N ARG A 12 11.38 -24.62 2.65
CA ARG A 12 10.51 -24.06 1.61
C ARG A 12 9.13 -23.78 2.20
N ALA A 13 8.66 -22.55 2.09
CA ALA A 13 7.34 -22.16 2.56
C ALA A 13 6.31 -22.34 1.43
N GLU A 14 5.08 -22.71 1.82
CA GLU A 14 3.90 -22.66 0.96
C GLU A 14 3.29 -21.27 1.02
N VAL A 15 3.26 -20.53 -0.09
CA VAL A 15 2.81 -19.14 -0.17
C VAL A 15 1.62 -19.01 -1.10
N GLY A 16 0.53 -18.44 -0.58
CA GLY A 16 -0.62 -18.04 -1.38
C GLY A 16 -0.60 -16.53 -1.62
N VAL A 17 -0.82 -16.09 -2.86
CA VAL A 17 -0.86 -14.67 -3.22
C VAL A 17 -2.22 -14.34 -3.83
N PHE A 18 -3.00 -13.53 -3.15
CA PHE A 18 -4.33 -13.10 -3.58
C PHE A 18 -4.25 -11.74 -4.28
N GLY A 19 -4.15 -11.80 -5.60
CA GLY A 19 -4.05 -10.65 -6.49
C GLY A 19 -3.00 -10.84 -7.57
N SER A 20 -3.45 -10.87 -8.83
CA SER A 20 -2.64 -11.06 -10.03
C SER A 20 -2.25 -9.73 -10.72
N GLY A 21 -2.28 -8.62 -9.96
CA GLY A 21 -1.74 -7.34 -10.41
C GLY A 21 -0.21 -7.32 -10.41
N ALA A 22 0.37 -6.26 -10.98
CA ALA A 22 1.83 -6.14 -11.11
C ALA A 22 2.58 -6.36 -9.78
N TRP A 23 2.11 -5.77 -8.68
CA TRP A 23 2.72 -5.92 -7.36
C TRP A 23 2.63 -7.35 -6.82
N GLY A 24 1.46 -7.99 -6.93
CA GLY A 24 1.29 -9.38 -6.49
C GLY A 24 2.18 -10.35 -7.27
N LEU A 25 2.29 -10.14 -8.59
CA LEU A 25 3.15 -10.97 -9.44
C LEU A 25 4.65 -10.70 -9.19
N ALA A 26 5.04 -9.46 -8.86
CA ALA A 26 6.42 -9.15 -8.49
C ALA A 26 6.80 -9.84 -7.17
N LEU A 27 5.91 -9.84 -6.16
CA LEU A 27 6.10 -10.59 -4.92
C LEU A 27 6.14 -12.11 -5.16
N ALA A 28 5.20 -12.64 -5.95
CA ALA A 28 5.16 -14.07 -6.30
C ALA A 28 6.46 -14.52 -6.97
N ARG A 29 6.97 -13.71 -7.92
CA ARG A 29 8.27 -13.94 -8.56
C ARG A 29 9.40 -13.97 -7.53
N LEU A 30 9.46 -12.98 -6.66
CA LEU A 30 10.47 -12.89 -5.62
C LEU A 30 10.50 -14.15 -4.73
N PHE A 31 9.35 -14.62 -4.25
CA PHE A 31 9.25 -15.83 -3.43
C PHE A 31 9.66 -17.10 -4.20
N SER A 32 9.22 -17.21 -5.45
CA SER A 32 9.59 -18.36 -6.30
C SER A 32 11.09 -18.43 -6.54
N LEU A 33 11.75 -17.29 -6.79
CA LEU A 33 13.19 -17.22 -6.95
C LEU A 33 13.97 -17.55 -5.66
N GLN A 34 13.37 -17.35 -4.50
CA GLN A 34 13.91 -17.79 -3.20
C GLN A 34 13.65 -19.28 -2.92
N GLY A 35 12.99 -20.00 -3.83
CA GLY A 35 12.73 -21.43 -3.73
C GLY A 35 11.45 -21.80 -2.98
N HIS A 36 10.58 -20.84 -2.67
CA HIS A 36 9.27 -21.10 -2.06
C HIS A 36 8.26 -21.61 -3.11
N HIS A 37 7.27 -22.36 -2.64
CA HIS A 37 6.16 -22.84 -3.47
C HIS A 37 5.07 -21.77 -3.49
N VAL A 38 4.79 -21.19 -4.66
CA VAL A 38 3.88 -20.05 -4.79
C VAL A 38 2.66 -20.41 -5.61
N THR A 39 1.48 -20.09 -5.07
CA THR A 39 0.20 -20.16 -5.77
C THR A 39 -0.38 -18.74 -5.85
N VAL A 40 -0.60 -18.24 -7.07
CA VAL A 40 -1.24 -16.94 -7.30
C VAL A 40 -2.69 -17.15 -7.67
N TRP A 41 -3.56 -16.52 -6.93
CA TRP A 41 -4.98 -16.47 -7.23
C TRP A 41 -5.33 -15.24 -8.07
N SER A 42 -6.22 -15.44 -9.04
CA SER A 42 -6.86 -14.37 -9.81
C SER A 42 -8.35 -14.64 -9.94
N GLU A 43 -9.18 -13.61 -9.79
CA GLU A 43 -10.62 -13.70 -10.05
C GLU A 43 -10.93 -14.06 -11.51
N SER A 44 -10.07 -13.68 -12.44
CA SER A 44 -10.27 -13.81 -13.88
C SER A 44 -9.58 -15.04 -14.45
N ALA A 45 -10.37 -16.01 -14.93
CA ALA A 45 -9.86 -17.18 -15.68
C ALA A 45 -9.05 -16.77 -16.91
N GLN A 46 -9.47 -15.70 -17.61
CA GLN A 46 -8.73 -15.16 -18.75
C GLN A 46 -7.34 -14.65 -18.34
N THR A 47 -7.23 -14.04 -17.15
CA THR A 47 -5.94 -13.60 -16.61
C THR A 47 -5.05 -14.79 -16.28
N VAL A 48 -5.59 -15.85 -15.67
CA VAL A 48 -4.86 -17.10 -15.39
C VAL A 48 -4.33 -17.72 -16.68
N GLU A 49 -5.17 -17.84 -17.71
CA GLU A 49 -4.79 -18.38 -19.02
C GLU A 49 -3.68 -17.54 -19.68
N ARG A 50 -3.85 -16.22 -19.71
CA ARG A 50 -2.86 -15.30 -20.27
C ARG A 50 -1.52 -15.40 -19.54
N LEU A 51 -1.50 -15.38 -18.22
CA LEU A 51 -0.28 -15.49 -17.42
C LEU A 51 0.35 -16.89 -17.54
N GLY A 52 -0.48 -17.93 -17.64
CA GLY A 52 -0.02 -19.29 -17.88
C GLY A 52 0.69 -19.48 -19.23
N SER A 53 0.21 -18.77 -20.26
CA SER A 53 0.76 -18.83 -21.61
C SER A 53 1.98 -17.92 -21.79
N SER A 54 1.88 -16.65 -21.34
CA SER A 54 2.94 -15.65 -21.54
C SER A 54 4.11 -15.80 -20.60
N ARG A 55 3.84 -16.26 -19.37
CA ARG A 55 4.82 -16.29 -18.27
C ARG A 55 5.58 -14.97 -18.10
N THR A 56 4.86 -13.85 -18.27
CA THR A 56 5.40 -12.51 -18.06
C THR A 56 4.50 -11.70 -17.13
N ILE A 57 5.12 -10.84 -16.34
CA ILE A 57 4.41 -9.82 -15.54
C ILE A 57 4.02 -8.68 -16.48
N PRO A 58 2.78 -8.16 -16.45
CA PRO A 58 2.34 -7.10 -17.36
C PRO A 58 2.90 -5.73 -16.96
N LEU A 59 4.20 -5.59 -17.12
CA LEU A 59 4.98 -4.38 -16.87
C LEU A 59 5.86 -4.07 -18.09
N PRO A 60 6.27 -2.82 -18.31
CA PRO A 60 7.24 -2.48 -19.34
C PRO A 60 8.51 -3.34 -19.19
N GLY A 61 8.96 -3.95 -20.28
CA GLY A 61 10.11 -4.85 -20.28
C GLY A 61 9.79 -6.30 -19.96
N ASP A 62 8.50 -6.65 -19.77
CA ASP A 62 7.97 -8.02 -19.65
C ASP A 62 8.79 -8.94 -18.71
N PRO A 63 8.97 -8.57 -17.41
CA PRO A 63 9.76 -9.40 -16.49
C PRO A 63 9.16 -10.82 -16.42
N VAL A 64 10.06 -11.81 -16.37
CA VAL A 64 9.68 -13.23 -16.41
C VAL A 64 8.94 -13.62 -15.13
N LEU A 65 7.81 -14.30 -15.28
CA LEU A 65 7.08 -14.99 -14.22
C LEU A 65 7.53 -16.47 -14.21
N PRO A 66 8.24 -16.95 -13.17
CA PRO A 66 8.73 -18.33 -13.10
C PRO A 66 7.67 -19.37 -13.39
N ALA A 67 8.04 -20.43 -14.12
CA ALA A 67 7.12 -21.49 -14.56
C ALA A 67 6.55 -22.30 -13.37
N GLU A 68 7.29 -22.35 -12.29
CA GLU A 68 6.96 -23.06 -11.04
C GLU A 68 5.80 -22.42 -10.28
N ILE A 69 5.48 -21.16 -10.55
CA ILE A 69 4.36 -20.45 -9.92
C ILE A 69 3.06 -21.07 -10.43
N ALA A 70 2.28 -21.64 -9.51
CA ALA A 70 0.94 -22.13 -9.80
C ALA A 70 -0.04 -20.92 -9.92
N LEU A 71 -0.96 -21.03 -10.88
CA LEU A 71 -1.97 -20.01 -11.14
C LEU A 71 -3.35 -20.64 -11.01
N THR A 72 -4.26 -20.04 -10.27
CA THR A 72 -5.59 -20.60 -10.02
C THR A 72 -6.66 -19.52 -9.92
N THR A 73 -7.91 -19.91 -10.17
CA THR A 73 -9.12 -19.13 -9.82
C THR A 73 -9.82 -19.70 -8.60
N ASP A 74 -9.38 -20.83 -8.06
CA ASP A 74 -9.92 -21.41 -6.84
C ASP A 74 -9.26 -20.79 -5.60
N VAL A 75 -10.09 -20.18 -4.74
CA VAL A 75 -9.62 -19.57 -3.48
C VAL A 75 -8.97 -20.61 -2.57
N ARG A 76 -9.52 -21.84 -2.55
CA ARG A 76 -9.02 -22.90 -1.69
C ARG A 76 -7.59 -23.32 -2.08
N ASP A 77 -7.28 -23.43 -3.36
CA ASP A 77 -5.94 -23.81 -3.82
C ASP A 77 -4.86 -22.82 -3.35
N ALA A 78 -5.22 -21.52 -3.26
CA ALA A 78 -4.30 -20.48 -2.86
C ALA A 78 -4.32 -20.19 -1.34
N ALA A 79 -5.29 -20.72 -0.58
CA ALA A 79 -5.44 -20.49 0.86
C ALA A 79 -5.15 -21.72 1.72
N ALA A 80 -5.60 -22.93 1.28
CA ALA A 80 -5.42 -24.14 2.07
C ALA A 80 -3.96 -24.56 2.13
N ASP A 81 -3.55 -25.05 3.29
CA ASP A 81 -2.20 -25.58 3.53
C ASP A 81 -1.04 -24.58 3.27
N LYS A 82 -1.33 -23.27 3.27
CA LYS A 82 -0.30 -22.23 3.12
C LYS A 82 0.29 -21.83 4.47
N ASP A 83 1.61 -21.64 4.49
CA ASP A 83 2.34 -21.09 5.63
C ASP A 83 2.15 -19.55 5.67
N VAL A 84 2.11 -18.92 4.50
CA VAL A 84 1.92 -17.47 4.35
C VAL A 84 0.87 -17.18 3.28
N ILE A 85 -0.05 -16.27 3.58
CA ILE A 85 -1.07 -15.80 2.64
C ILE A 85 -0.92 -14.29 2.46
N VAL A 86 -0.70 -13.84 1.23
CA VAL A 86 -0.46 -12.43 0.90
C VAL A 86 -1.69 -11.84 0.21
N PHE A 87 -2.32 -10.85 0.84
CA PHE A 87 -3.39 -10.03 0.25
C PHE A 87 -2.79 -8.84 -0.48
N VAL A 88 -3.07 -8.76 -1.77
CA VAL A 88 -2.50 -7.73 -2.66
C VAL A 88 -3.49 -7.30 -3.74
N THR A 89 -4.77 -7.35 -3.40
CA THR A 89 -5.89 -6.82 -4.18
C THR A 89 -6.04 -5.31 -3.98
N SER A 90 -6.95 -4.64 -4.70
CA SER A 90 -7.35 -3.27 -4.35
C SER A 90 -8.09 -3.23 -3.01
N SER A 91 -7.94 -2.11 -2.27
CA SER A 91 -8.52 -1.90 -0.94
C SER A 91 -10.02 -2.23 -0.87
N ARG A 92 -10.78 -1.86 -1.91
CA ARG A 92 -12.22 -2.15 -2.03
C ARG A 92 -12.59 -3.63 -1.99
N PHE A 93 -11.67 -4.52 -2.31
CA PHE A 93 -11.93 -5.96 -2.40
C PHE A 93 -11.35 -6.76 -1.24
N VAL A 94 -10.62 -6.13 -0.32
CA VAL A 94 -9.95 -6.83 0.79
C VAL A 94 -10.96 -7.56 1.67
N ARG A 95 -12.06 -6.92 2.08
CA ARG A 95 -13.09 -7.54 2.92
C ARG A 95 -13.71 -8.77 2.26
N SER A 96 -14.18 -8.63 1.02
CA SER A 96 -14.81 -9.75 0.31
C SER A 96 -13.83 -10.89 0.05
N MET A 97 -12.56 -10.57 -0.19
CA MET A 97 -11.50 -11.57 -0.36
C MET A 97 -11.17 -12.25 0.97
N ALA A 98 -11.02 -11.48 2.05
CA ALA A 98 -10.76 -12.03 3.39
C ALA A 98 -11.89 -12.99 3.84
N ALA A 99 -13.15 -12.63 3.59
CA ALA A 99 -14.30 -13.48 3.88
C ALA A 99 -14.25 -14.83 3.13
N GLN A 100 -13.79 -14.82 1.87
CA GLN A 100 -13.64 -16.05 1.07
C GLN A 100 -12.43 -16.89 1.49
N VAL A 101 -11.34 -16.25 1.89
CA VAL A 101 -10.09 -16.90 2.30
C VAL A 101 -10.17 -17.49 3.71
N ALA A 102 -10.80 -16.77 4.64
CA ALA A 102 -10.82 -17.10 6.06
C ALA A 102 -11.24 -18.55 6.42
N PRO A 103 -12.24 -19.18 5.77
CA PRO A 103 -12.61 -20.57 6.05
C PRO A 103 -11.51 -21.60 5.76
N HIS A 104 -10.54 -21.24 4.92
CA HIS A 104 -9.50 -22.15 4.41
C HIS A 104 -8.14 -21.93 5.07
N VAL A 105 -8.01 -20.87 5.89
CA VAL A 105 -6.73 -20.49 6.52
C VAL A 105 -6.34 -21.51 7.59
N ARG A 106 -5.08 -21.95 7.58
CA ARG A 106 -4.50 -22.76 8.69
C ARG A 106 -4.40 -21.90 9.95
N GLN A 107 -4.47 -22.55 11.11
CA GLN A 107 -4.41 -21.87 12.41
C GLN A 107 -3.07 -21.19 12.67
N ASP A 108 -1.99 -21.74 12.13
CA ASP A 108 -0.61 -21.29 12.28
C ASP A 108 -0.09 -20.50 11.06
N ALA A 109 -0.95 -20.21 10.08
CA ALA A 109 -0.59 -19.40 8.94
C ALA A 109 -0.38 -17.93 9.33
N VAL A 110 0.54 -17.25 8.66
CA VAL A 110 0.71 -15.79 8.76
C VAL A 110 0.06 -15.11 7.56
N LEU A 111 -0.79 -14.13 7.84
CA LEU A 111 -1.46 -13.34 6.83
C LEU A 111 -0.70 -12.03 6.62
N VAL A 112 -0.40 -11.72 5.38
CA VAL A 112 0.33 -10.50 5.02
C VAL A 112 -0.57 -9.61 4.19
N CYS A 113 -0.80 -8.39 4.64
CA CYS A 113 -1.51 -7.38 3.88
C CYS A 113 -0.52 -6.45 3.17
N ALA A 114 -0.41 -6.58 1.85
CA ALA A 114 0.39 -5.69 1.00
C ALA A 114 -0.49 -4.66 0.25
N THR A 115 -1.78 -4.60 0.59
CA THR A 115 -2.74 -3.62 0.09
C THR A 115 -2.67 -2.34 0.91
N LYS A 116 -2.65 -1.21 0.25
CA LYS A 116 -2.59 0.12 0.88
C LYS A 116 -3.94 0.83 0.72
N GLY A 117 -4.55 1.23 1.84
CA GLY A 117 -5.85 1.91 1.84
C GLY A 117 -6.53 1.86 3.20
N LEU A 118 -7.69 2.49 3.27
CA LEU A 118 -8.65 2.41 4.37
C LEU A 118 -9.99 1.93 3.80
N GLU A 119 -10.76 1.20 4.58
CA GLU A 119 -12.13 0.86 4.21
C GLU A 119 -13.04 2.06 4.46
N GLU A 120 -13.78 2.49 3.43
CA GLU A 120 -14.61 3.70 3.50
C GLU A 120 -15.72 3.58 4.54
N SER A 121 -16.34 2.40 4.67
CA SER A 121 -17.51 2.20 5.53
C SER A 121 -17.20 2.13 7.02
N SER A 122 -16.06 1.56 7.41
CA SER A 122 -15.63 1.37 8.80
C SER A 122 -14.48 2.29 9.21
N MET A 123 -13.74 2.83 8.23
CA MET A 123 -12.46 3.54 8.42
C MET A 123 -11.34 2.64 8.97
N ASP A 124 -11.56 1.33 8.93
CA ASP A 124 -10.57 0.35 9.37
C ASP A 124 -9.39 0.28 8.39
N THR A 125 -8.24 -0.06 8.93
CA THR A 125 -7.09 -0.43 8.13
C THR A 125 -7.31 -1.80 7.48
N MET A 126 -6.53 -2.14 6.48
CA MET A 126 -6.73 -3.40 5.75
C MET A 126 -6.43 -4.62 6.62
N THR A 127 -5.49 -4.54 7.56
CA THR A 127 -5.24 -5.64 8.52
C THR A 127 -6.37 -5.79 9.52
N GLU A 128 -7.00 -4.71 9.97
CA GLU A 128 -8.21 -4.75 10.82
C GLU A 128 -9.38 -5.42 10.08
N VAL A 129 -9.58 -5.08 8.80
CA VAL A 129 -10.59 -5.70 7.93
C VAL A 129 -10.36 -7.21 7.78
N ILE A 130 -9.10 -7.63 7.55
CA ILE A 130 -8.75 -9.05 7.44
C ILE A 130 -8.98 -9.77 8.76
N ALA A 131 -8.57 -9.18 9.88
CA ALA A 131 -8.74 -9.75 11.22
C ALA A 131 -10.23 -9.89 11.60
N ASP A 132 -11.07 -8.93 11.23
CA ASP A 132 -12.51 -8.95 11.43
C ASP A 132 -13.17 -10.14 10.69
N GLU A 133 -12.87 -10.34 9.42
CA GLU A 133 -13.41 -11.45 8.63
C GLU A 133 -12.88 -12.82 9.11
N LEU A 134 -11.63 -12.89 9.55
CA LEU A 134 -11.09 -14.11 10.20
C LEU A 134 -11.84 -14.43 11.49
N ALA A 135 -12.06 -13.44 12.35
CA ALA A 135 -12.77 -13.65 13.62
C ALA A 135 -14.20 -14.14 13.42
N LYS A 136 -14.89 -13.66 12.34
CA LYS A 136 -16.24 -14.14 11.97
C LYS A 136 -16.23 -15.59 11.50
N ALA A 137 -15.28 -15.97 10.65
CA ALA A 137 -15.21 -17.31 10.06
C ALA A 137 -14.58 -18.35 11.01
N ARG A 138 -13.65 -17.93 11.85
CA ARG A 138 -12.82 -18.77 12.72
C ARG A 138 -12.66 -18.14 14.10
N PRO A 139 -13.70 -18.10 14.94
CA PRO A 139 -13.66 -17.42 16.25
C PRO A 139 -12.62 -18.00 17.21
N ASP A 140 -12.26 -19.29 17.02
CA ASP A 140 -11.27 -19.98 17.85
C ASP A 140 -9.83 -19.88 17.32
N ALA A 141 -9.63 -19.31 16.15
CA ALA A 141 -8.31 -19.15 15.53
C ALA A 141 -7.99 -17.65 15.35
N ARG A 142 -6.78 -17.26 15.72
CA ARG A 142 -6.30 -15.88 15.55
C ARG A 142 -4.95 -15.91 14.84
N PRO A 143 -4.93 -16.19 13.54
CA PRO A 143 -3.70 -16.08 12.76
C PRO A 143 -3.13 -14.67 12.87
N ALA A 144 -1.81 -14.56 12.96
CA ALA A 144 -1.16 -13.26 12.97
C ALA A 144 -1.35 -12.53 11.63
N VAL A 145 -1.61 -11.23 11.69
CA VAL A 145 -1.72 -10.38 10.51
C VAL A 145 -0.55 -9.40 10.50
N VAL A 146 0.10 -9.26 9.36
CA VAL A 146 1.28 -8.41 9.14
C VAL A 146 0.97 -7.42 8.04
N ALA A 147 1.11 -6.13 8.30
CA ALA A 147 1.06 -5.10 7.27
C ALA A 147 2.42 -5.02 6.55
N LEU A 148 2.42 -5.01 5.21
CA LEU A 148 3.62 -4.84 4.39
C LEU A 148 3.52 -3.52 3.62
N SER A 149 4.39 -2.56 3.91
CA SER A 149 4.37 -1.23 3.30
C SER A 149 5.77 -0.67 3.11
N GLY A 150 5.91 0.39 2.31
CA GLY A 150 7.18 1.05 2.01
C GLY A 150 7.33 1.36 0.52
N PRO A 151 8.44 2.02 0.12
CA PRO A 151 8.71 2.37 -1.26
C PRO A 151 8.94 1.10 -2.10
N SER A 152 7.94 0.70 -2.87
CA SER A 152 7.91 -0.59 -3.56
C SER A 152 7.14 -0.52 -4.87
N HIS A 153 7.64 0.23 -5.86
CA HIS A 153 7.09 0.17 -7.19
C HIS A 153 7.32 -1.22 -7.80
N ALA A 154 6.23 -1.83 -8.29
CA ALA A 154 6.27 -3.16 -8.88
C ALA A 154 7.25 -3.23 -10.06
N GLU A 155 7.36 -2.13 -10.80
CA GLU A 155 8.26 -1.94 -11.93
C GLU A 155 9.74 -2.09 -11.54
N GLU A 156 10.10 -1.73 -10.31
CA GLU A 156 11.46 -1.84 -9.81
C GLU A 156 11.71 -3.21 -9.16
N VAL A 157 10.78 -3.66 -8.33
CA VAL A 157 10.90 -4.96 -7.62
C VAL A 157 10.90 -6.13 -8.60
N ALA A 158 10.12 -6.07 -9.68
CA ALA A 158 10.09 -7.12 -10.71
C ALA A 158 11.39 -7.25 -11.50
N PHE A 159 12.26 -6.24 -11.46
CA PHE A 159 13.59 -6.23 -12.07
C PHE A 159 14.73 -6.32 -11.04
N ASP A 160 14.43 -6.80 -9.84
CA ASP A 160 15.40 -7.02 -8.78
C ASP A 160 16.20 -5.74 -8.37
N MET A 161 15.58 -4.56 -8.50
CA MET A 161 16.20 -3.31 -8.05
C MET A 161 16.19 -3.21 -6.53
N PRO A 162 17.26 -2.68 -5.90
CA PRO A 162 17.36 -2.58 -4.45
C PRO A 162 16.16 -1.83 -3.85
N THR A 163 15.44 -2.50 -2.96
CA THR A 163 14.20 -2.02 -2.35
C THR A 163 14.22 -2.28 -0.86
N ALA A 164 13.69 -1.36 -0.05
CA ALA A 164 13.53 -1.53 1.38
C ALA A 164 12.09 -1.23 1.82
N ILE A 165 11.49 -2.14 2.60
CA ILE A 165 10.11 -2.06 3.05
C ILE A 165 9.98 -2.41 4.54
N VAL A 166 8.77 -2.28 5.10
CA VAL A 166 8.44 -2.57 6.49
C VAL A 166 7.39 -3.66 6.57
N ALA A 167 7.60 -4.65 7.43
CA ALA A 167 6.63 -5.60 7.92
C ALA A 167 6.21 -5.22 9.35
N ALA A 168 4.96 -4.82 9.55
CA ALA A 168 4.45 -4.40 10.84
C ALA A 168 3.43 -5.39 11.39
N SER A 169 3.60 -5.81 12.64
CA SER A 169 2.66 -6.68 13.35
C SER A 169 2.77 -6.46 14.86
N GLU A 170 1.65 -6.61 15.57
CA GLU A 170 1.66 -6.71 17.03
C GLU A 170 2.32 -8.02 17.51
N ASP A 171 2.31 -9.06 16.66
CA ASP A 171 3.06 -10.29 16.86
C ASP A 171 4.46 -10.16 16.27
N GLU A 172 5.45 -9.91 17.13
CA GLU A 172 6.85 -9.77 16.75
C GLU A 172 7.39 -10.99 16.00
N ALA A 173 6.97 -12.21 16.40
CA ALA A 173 7.43 -13.44 15.75
C ALA A 173 6.91 -13.53 14.31
N ALA A 174 5.67 -13.09 14.05
CA ALA A 174 5.10 -13.01 12.70
C ALA A 174 5.81 -11.95 11.85
N ALA A 175 6.07 -10.74 12.40
CA ALA A 175 6.83 -9.71 11.71
C ALA A 175 8.24 -10.21 11.33
N MET A 176 8.93 -10.87 12.25
CA MET A 176 10.25 -11.47 12.00
C MET A 176 10.20 -12.63 11.01
N LEU A 177 9.13 -13.44 10.99
CA LEU A 177 8.95 -14.48 9.98
C LEU A 177 8.84 -13.87 8.59
N VAL A 178 7.97 -12.85 8.43
CA VAL A 178 7.83 -12.12 7.17
C VAL A 178 9.15 -11.45 6.77
N GLN A 179 9.84 -10.81 7.70
CA GLN A 179 11.17 -10.24 7.45
C GLN A 179 12.12 -11.27 6.83
N ARG A 180 12.21 -12.46 7.42
CA ARG A 180 13.13 -13.52 6.92
C ARG A 180 12.70 -14.08 5.57
N LEU A 181 11.40 -14.33 5.36
CA LEU A 181 10.88 -14.93 4.13
C LEU A 181 10.91 -13.98 2.94
N PHE A 182 10.79 -12.67 3.19
CA PHE A 182 10.73 -11.66 2.12
C PHE A 182 12.10 -11.03 1.82
N SER A 183 13.04 -11.02 2.79
CA SER A 183 14.36 -10.43 2.58
C SER A 183 15.24 -11.31 1.69
N ASN A 184 15.94 -10.65 0.75
CA ASN A 184 16.96 -11.25 -0.10
C ASN A 184 18.04 -10.21 -0.45
N GLU A 185 18.84 -10.45 -1.48
CA GLU A 185 19.92 -9.54 -1.90
C GLU A 185 19.39 -8.19 -2.43
N THR A 186 18.15 -8.13 -2.91
CA THR A 186 17.55 -6.95 -3.53
C THR A 186 16.37 -6.38 -2.76
N LEU A 187 15.71 -7.15 -1.89
CA LEU A 187 14.64 -6.69 -1.01
C LEU A 187 15.04 -6.81 0.46
N ARG A 188 15.06 -5.68 1.17
CA ARG A 188 15.32 -5.62 2.59
C ARG A 188 14.04 -5.28 3.36
N VAL A 189 13.67 -6.12 4.32
CA VAL A 189 12.48 -5.90 5.16
C VAL A 189 12.92 -5.50 6.58
N TYR A 190 12.35 -4.42 7.08
CA TYR A 190 12.46 -3.98 8.47
C TYR A 190 11.18 -4.34 9.21
N THR A 191 11.25 -4.54 10.53
CA THR A 191 10.06 -4.81 11.35
C THR A 191 9.58 -3.57 12.08
N SER A 192 8.28 -3.52 12.41
CA SER A 192 7.65 -2.52 13.25
C SER A 192 6.54 -3.15 14.09
N SER A 193 6.26 -2.60 15.27
CA SER A 193 5.06 -2.94 16.07
C SER A 193 3.89 -1.99 15.81
N ASP A 194 4.12 -0.84 15.17
CA ASP A 194 3.08 0.16 14.87
C ASP A 194 2.35 -0.18 13.55
N VAL A 195 1.48 -1.18 13.61
CA VAL A 195 0.71 -1.67 12.45
C VAL A 195 -0.16 -0.55 11.88
N ARG A 196 -0.94 0.11 12.76
CA ARG A 196 -1.87 1.16 12.33
C ARG A 196 -1.15 2.34 11.68
N GLY A 197 -0.03 2.80 12.26
CA GLY A 197 0.77 3.86 11.69
C GLY A 197 1.34 3.52 10.31
N VAL A 198 1.88 2.31 10.15
CA VAL A 198 2.40 1.82 8.86
C VAL A 198 1.30 1.77 7.79
N GLU A 199 0.10 1.28 8.10
CA GLU A 199 -1.02 1.21 7.15
C GLU A 199 -1.61 2.58 6.84
N LEU A 200 -1.78 3.43 7.86
CA LEU A 200 -2.25 4.80 7.70
C LEU A 200 -1.33 5.61 6.78
N CYS A 201 -0.01 5.46 6.93
CA CYS A 201 0.98 6.03 6.01
C CYS A 201 0.73 5.59 4.57
N GLY A 202 0.52 4.29 4.35
CA GLY A 202 0.26 3.72 3.02
C GLY A 202 -1.00 4.26 2.35
N ALA A 203 -2.05 4.58 3.13
CA ALA A 203 -3.29 5.18 2.65
C ALA A 203 -3.14 6.68 2.36
N LEU A 204 -2.67 7.45 3.35
CA LEU A 204 -2.58 8.91 3.30
C LEU A 204 -1.61 9.42 2.23
N LYS A 205 -0.45 8.77 2.05
CA LYS A 205 0.53 9.16 1.02
C LYS A 205 -0.07 9.27 -0.37
N ASN A 206 -1.07 8.44 -0.66
CA ASN A 206 -1.71 8.42 -1.97
C ASN A 206 -2.53 9.70 -2.23
N VAL A 207 -3.14 10.27 -1.18
CA VAL A 207 -3.85 11.55 -1.24
C VAL A 207 -2.85 12.69 -1.44
N ILE A 208 -1.73 12.68 -0.71
CA ILE A 208 -0.67 13.69 -0.89
C ILE A 208 -0.03 13.60 -2.29
N ALA A 209 0.12 12.39 -2.83
CA ALA A 209 0.60 12.21 -4.21
C ALA A 209 -0.39 12.78 -5.25
N LEU A 210 -1.72 12.70 -5.01
CA LEU A 210 -2.71 13.40 -5.84
C LEU A 210 -2.49 14.91 -5.78
N ALA A 211 -2.29 15.50 -4.60
CA ALA A 211 -2.00 16.92 -4.43
C ALA A 211 -0.74 17.36 -5.20
N CYS A 212 0.34 16.58 -5.11
CA CYS A 212 1.58 16.81 -5.86
C CYS A 212 1.34 16.74 -7.39
N GLY A 213 0.48 15.79 -7.81
CA GLY A 213 0.05 15.67 -9.19
C GLY A 213 -0.71 16.91 -9.66
N ILE A 214 -1.69 17.37 -8.89
CA ILE A 214 -2.47 18.60 -9.19
C ILE A 214 -1.54 19.79 -9.35
N ALA A 215 -0.58 19.99 -8.45
CA ALA A 215 0.39 21.07 -8.53
C ALA A 215 1.24 20.98 -9.81
N ARG A 216 1.69 19.79 -10.19
CA ARG A 216 2.41 19.59 -11.47
C ARG A 216 1.54 19.88 -12.70
N GLY A 217 0.26 19.50 -12.66
CA GLY A 217 -0.70 19.80 -13.74
C GLY A 217 -0.97 21.29 -13.90
N LEU A 218 -0.86 22.06 -12.81
CA LEU A 218 -0.90 23.53 -12.80
C LEU A 218 0.41 24.17 -13.32
N GLY A 219 1.45 23.38 -13.61
CA GLY A 219 2.75 23.87 -14.05
C GLY A 219 3.68 24.31 -12.92
N PHE A 220 3.40 23.94 -11.66
CA PHE A 220 4.27 24.30 -10.54
C PHE A 220 5.52 23.42 -10.50
N GLY A 221 6.62 23.99 -10.02
CA GLY A 221 7.93 23.37 -9.98
C GLY A 221 8.22 22.58 -8.70
N ASP A 222 9.51 22.27 -8.52
CA ASP A 222 10.01 21.38 -7.46
C ASP A 222 9.81 21.97 -6.06
N ASN A 223 9.88 23.30 -5.89
CA ASN A 223 9.63 23.95 -4.60
C ASN A 223 8.20 23.65 -4.09
N SER A 224 7.20 23.71 -4.96
CA SER A 224 5.82 23.40 -4.63
C SER A 224 5.65 21.90 -4.29
N SER A 225 6.32 21.03 -5.04
CA SER A 225 6.31 19.59 -4.77
C SER A 225 6.96 19.29 -3.41
N ALA A 226 8.11 19.89 -3.10
CA ALA A 226 8.79 19.73 -1.82
C ALA A 226 7.93 20.24 -0.64
N ALA A 227 7.29 21.43 -0.80
CA ALA A 227 6.39 21.99 0.19
C ALA A 227 5.20 21.05 0.46
N LEU A 228 4.55 20.52 -0.59
CA LEU A 228 3.43 19.59 -0.46
C LEU A 228 3.83 18.27 0.22
N VAL A 229 4.99 17.71 -0.14
CA VAL A 229 5.52 16.50 0.53
C VAL A 229 5.75 16.77 2.02
N THR A 230 6.46 17.85 2.36
CA THR A 230 6.79 18.19 3.74
C THR A 230 5.55 18.52 4.57
N ARG A 231 4.65 19.35 4.05
CA ARG A 231 3.41 19.71 4.76
C ARG A 231 2.42 18.57 4.81
N GLY A 232 2.35 17.74 3.73
CA GLY A 232 1.56 16.52 3.70
C GLY A 232 2.02 15.52 4.77
N LEU A 233 3.34 15.36 4.94
CA LEU A 233 3.91 14.54 5.99
C LEU A 233 3.49 15.02 7.40
N ALA A 234 3.48 16.34 7.59
CA ALA A 234 3.01 16.93 8.84
C ALA A 234 1.50 16.68 9.10
N GLU A 235 0.67 16.70 8.05
CA GLU A 235 -0.75 16.32 8.14
C GLU A 235 -0.90 14.84 8.52
N MET A 236 -0.21 13.95 7.81
CA MET A 236 -0.23 12.51 8.06
C MET A 236 0.16 12.19 9.50
N ARG A 237 1.24 12.81 10.01
CA ARG A 237 1.71 12.64 11.38
C ARG A 237 0.68 13.15 12.40
N ARG A 238 0.04 14.31 12.17
CA ARG A 238 -1.01 14.82 13.07
C ARG A 238 -2.16 13.84 13.20
N LEU A 239 -2.68 13.36 12.08
CA LEU A 239 -3.77 12.40 12.09
C LEU A 239 -3.37 11.09 12.76
N GLY A 240 -2.19 10.55 12.43
CA GLY A 240 -1.68 9.32 13.04
C GLY A 240 -1.45 9.45 14.55
N THR A 241 -0.88 10.55 15.00
CA THR A 241 -0.70 10.81 16.45
C THR A 241 -2.06 10.90 17.17
N ALA A 242 -3.06 11.53 16.56
CA ALA A 242 -4.42 11.59 17.13
C ALA A 242 -5.09 10.19 17.18
N LEU A 243 -4.67 9.25 16.34
CA LEU A 243 -5.09 7.85 16.34
C LEU A 243 -4.23 6.94 17.23
N GLY A 244 -3.24 7.51 17.95
CA GLY A 244 -2.36 6.77 18.85
C GLY A 244 -1.19 6.05 18.17
N CYS A 245 -0.90 6.35 16.91
CA CYS A 245 0.26 5.82 16.21
C CYS A 245 1.57 6.42 16.71
N ASP A 246 2.67 5.70 16.57
CA ASP A 246 4.01 6.20 16.90
C ASP A 246 4.42 7.30 15.92
N PRO A 247 4.71 8.54 16.41
CA PRO A 247 5.16 9.65 15.57
C PRO A 247 6.40 9.34 14.74
N GLU A 248 7.30 8.47 15.21
CA GLU A 248 8.52 8.07 14.51
C GLU A 248 8.24 7.24 13.25
N THR A 249 7.11 6.51 13.21
CA THR A 249 6.69 5.76 12.02
C THR A 249 6.58 6.66 10.78
N PHE A 250 6.20 7.93 10.98
CA PHE A 250 6.01 8.88 9.88
C PHE A 250 7.32 9.38 9.25
N PHE A 251 8.45 9.19 9.91
CA PHE A 251 9.78 9.47 9.35
C PHE A 251 10.42 8.25 8.67
N GLY A 252 9.82 7.07 8.83
CA GLY A 252 10.33 5.80 8.31
C GLY A 252 10.01 5.53 6.85
N LEU A 253 10.40 4.32 6.41
CA LEU A 253 10.22 3.82 5.04
C LEU A 253 8.73 3.76 4.64
N ALA A 254 7.86 3.31 5.56
CA ALA A 254 6.43 3.15 5.26
C ALA A 254 5.72 4.49 5.00
N CYS A 255 6.26 5.60 5.49
CA CYS A 255 5.68 6.93 5.33
C CYS A 255 6.53 7.83 4.44
N THR A 256 7.60 8.44 4.98
CA THR A 256 8.46 9.37 4.25
C THR A 256 9.03 8.72 2.98
N GLY A 257 9.58 7.50 3.08
CA GLY A 257 10.15 6.79 1.94
C GLY A 257 9.13 6.55 0.84
N ASP A 258 7.97 6.01 1.20
CA ASP A 258 6.92 5.69 0.24
C ASP A 258 6.23 6.94 -0.33
N LEU A 259 6.12 8.03 0.45
CA LEU A 259 5.60 9.31 -0.03
C LEU A 259 6.55 9.94 -1.05
N VAL A 260 7.85 9.99 -0.78
CA VAL A 260 8.85 10.57 -1.68
C VAL A 260 8.84 9.88 -3.04
N VAL A 261 8.85 8.54 -3.06
CA VAL A 261 8.83 7.80 -4.32
C VAL A 261 7.49 7.96 -5.04
N THR A 262 6.37 7.99 -4.32
CA THR A 262 5.02 8.09 -4.91
C THR A 262 4.74 9.49 -5.45
N ALA A 263 5.17 10.54 -4.76
CA ALA A 263 5.00 11.93 -5.19
C ALA A 263 6.02 12.36 -6.26
N GLY A 264 7.14 11.64 -6.40
CA GLY A 264 8.21 11.95 -7.35
C GLY A 264 8.12 11.21 -8.68
N SER A 265 7.55 10.01 -8.69
CA SER A 265 7.61 9.09 -9.82
C SER A 265 6.37 9.13 -10.73
N LEU A 266 6.59 9.10 -12.04
CA LEU A 266 5.52 8.93 -13.03
C LEU A 266 4.94 7.50 -13.08
N HIS A 267 5.53 6.52 -12.38
CA HIS A 267 4.91 5.22 -12.14
C HIS A 267 3.71 5.35 -11.20
N SER A 268 3.66 6.40 -10.37
CA SER A 268 2.54 6.65 -9.47
C SER A 268 1.25 6.98 -10.21
N ARG A 269 0.27 6.10 -10.08
CA ARG A 269 -1.09 6.31 -10.61
C ARG A 269 -1.76 7.53 -9.99
N ASN A 270 -1.54 7.77 -8.69
CA ASN A 270 -2.07 8.93 -7.98
C ASN A 270 -1.47 10.24 -8.52
N LEU A 271 -0.16 10.30 -8.70
CA LEU A 271 0.50 11.47 -9.29
C LEU A 271 -0.02 11.74 -10.72
N ARG A 272 -0.12 10.72 -11.58
CA ARG A 272 -0.64 10.86 -12.94
C ARG A 272 -2.09 11.33 -12.97
N CYS A 273 -2.94 10.76 -12.13
CA CYS A 273 -4.33 11.20 -11.98
C CYS A 273 -4.38 12.67 -11.54
N GLY A 274 -3.69 13.02 -10.46
CA GLY A 274 -3.61 14.39 -9.96
C GLY A 274 -3.13 15.37 -11.00
N LYS A 275 -2.11 15.00 -11.82
CA LYS A 275 -1.62 15.85 -12.92
C LYS A 275 -2.72 16.18 -13.92
N MET A 276 -3.49 15.20 -14.34
CA MET A 276 -4.63 15.42 -15.25
C MET A 276 -5.71 16.30 -14.61
N LEU A 277 -5.98 16.14 -13.32
CA LEU A 277 -6.91 17.03 -12.60
C LEU A 277 -6.39 18.48 -12.58
N GLY A 278 -5.10 18.68 -12.34
CA GLY A 278 -4.48 20.00 -12.40
C GLY A 278 -4.52 20.65 -13.80
N GLU A 279 -4.48 19.83 -14.84
CA GLU A 279 -4.64 20.24 -16.25
C GLU A 279 -6.11 20.54 -16.62
N GLY A 280 -7.06 20.30 -15.68
CA GLY A 280 -8.50 20.55 -15.86
C GLY A 280 -9.28 19.37 -16.45
N VAL A 281 -8.68 18.17 -16.50
CA VAL A 281 -9.38 16.96 -16.93
C VAL A 281 -10.38 16.53 -15.84
N PRO A 282 -11.64 16.20 -16.17
CA PRO A 282 -12.62 15.70 -15.23
C PRO A 282 -12.14 14.40 -14.55
N VAL A 283 -12.59 14.19 -13.29
CA VAL A 283 -12.13 13.05 -12.45
C VAL A 283 -12.35 11.71 -13.13
N ASP A 284 -13.57 11.47 -13.64
CA ASP A 284 -13.91 10.19 -14.28
C ASP A 284 -13.05 9.91 -15.50
N GLU A 285 -12.76 10.94 -16.29
CA GLU A 285 -11.89 10.85 -17.46
C GLU A 285 -10.42 10.62 -17.06
N ALA A 286 -9.94 11.31 -16.01
CA ALA A 286 -8.59 11.13 -15.49
C ALA A 286 -8.39 9.69 -14.98
N VAL A 287 -9.36 9.13 -14.24
CA VAL A 287 -9.36 7.74 -13.78
C VAL A 287 -9.36 6.77 -14.96
N ALA A 288 -10.21 6.99 -15.95
CA ALA A 288 -10.27 6.15 -17.15
C ALA A 288 -8.95 6.16 -17.93
N ARG A 289 -8.28 7.33 -18.06
CA ARG A 289 -6.97 7.47 -18.72
C ARG A 289 -5.84 6.81 -17.92
N VAL A 290 -5.90 6.79 -16.59
CA VAL A 290 -4.94 6.03 -15.75
C VAL A 290 -5.05 4.54 -16.02
N GLY A 291 -6.26 4.02 -16.30
CA GLY A 291 -6.53 2.63 -16.66
C GLY A 291 -6.36 1.65 -15.49
N ALA A 292 -6.27 2.14 -14.26
CA ALA A 292 -6.12 1.34 -13.06
C ALA A 292 -6.67 2.08 -11.83
N VAL A 293 -6.85 1.37 -10.73
CA VAL A 293 -7.36 1.95 -9.47
C VAL A 293 -6.43 3.06 -8.97
N VAL A 294 -7.02 4.19 -8.60
CA VAL A 294 -6.37 5.35 -7.99
C VAL A 294 -6.70 5.34 -6.49
N GLU A 295 -5.85 4.69 -5.70
CA GLU A 295 -6.11 4.46 -4.27
C GLU A 295 -6.23 5.75 -3.45
N GLY A 296 -5.63 6.85 -3.90
CA GLY A 296 -5.80 8.15 -3.25
C GLY A 296 -7.23 8.68 -3.31
N LEU A 297 -7.96 8.39 -4.38
CA LEU A 297 -9.38 8.73 -4.49
C LEU A 297 -10.25 7.85 -3.60
N ASN A 298 -9.87 6.57 -3.43
CA ASN A 298 -10.59 5.65 -2.55
C ASN A 298 -10.38 5.97 -1.07
N ALA A 299 -9.16 6.35 -0.69
CA ALA A 299 -8.83 6.65 0.71
C ALA A 299 -9.34 8.04 1.17
N LEU A 300 -9.51 8.97 0.22
CA LEU A 300 -9.83 10.37 0.52
C LEU A 300 -11.10 10.56 1.39
N PRO A 301 -12.25 9.89 1.11
CA PRO A 301 -13.43 10.04 1.94
C PRO A 301 -13.18 9.63 3.40
N ALA A 302 -12.59 8.47 3.63
CA ALA A 302 -12.27 7.98 4.98
C ALA A 302 -11.29 8.90 5.71
N VAL A 303 -10.29 9.44 5.01
CA VAL A 303 -9.31 10.39 5.57
C VAL A 303 -10.00 11.67 6.03
N LEU A 304 -10.89 12.24 5.21
CA LEU A 304 -11.63 13.46 5.55
C LEU A 304 -12.59 13.22 6.72
N GLU A 305 -13.28 12.10 6.75
CA GLU A 305 -14.18 11.73 7.83
C GLU A 305 -13.44 11.53 9.16
N LEU A 306 -12.28 10.84 9.13
CA LEU A 306 -11.42 10.68 10.30
C LEU A 306 -10.91 12.03 10.82
N SER A 307 -10.47 12.92 9.92
CA SER A 307 -9.96 14.24 10.30
C SER A 307 -11.05 15.08 10.97
N GLU A 308 -12.27 15.05 10.45
CA GLU A 308 -13.43 15.75 11.04
C GLU A 308 -13.80 15.17 12.41
N LYS A 309 -13.93 13.84 12.54
CA LYS A 309 -14.24 13.17 13.82
C LYS A 309 -13.22 13.44 14.92
N LEU A 310 -11.96 13.57 14.56
CA LEU A 310 -10.86 13.80 15.51
C LEU A 310 -10.53 15.28 15.70
N GLY A 311 -11.13 16.18 14.92
CA GLY A 311 -10.82 17.60 14.95
C GLY A 311 -9.39 17.93 14.50
N VAL A 312 -8.84 17.13 13.59
CA VAL A 312 -7.46 17.28 13.09
C VAL A 312 -7.46 18.07 11.78
N GLU A 313 -6.73 19.18 11.73
CA GLU A 313 -6.58 19.97 10.49
C GLU A 313 -5.77 19.21 9.43
N MET A 314 -6.40 18.97 8.27
CA MET A 314 -5.82 18.31 7.10
C MET A 314 -5.97 19.16 5.84
N PRO A 315 -5.44 20.40 5.80
CA PRO A 315 -5.75 21.38 4.75
C PRO A 315 -5.39 20.92 3.33
N ILE A 316 -4.33 20.13 3.12
CA ILE A 316 -3.99 19.61 1.80
C ILE A 316 -5.02 18.57 1.37
N CYS A 317 -5.37 17.63 2.27
CA CYS A 317 -6.37 16.60 1.98
C CYS A 317 -7.75 17.23 1.74
N GLU A 318 -8.14 18.26 2.51
CA GLU A 318 -9.38 19.01 2.34
C GLU A 318 -9.45 19.67 0.95
N MET A 319 -8.37 20.34 0.52
CA MET A 319 -8.32 20.96 -0.80
C MET A 319 -8.39 19.94 -1.93
N VAL A 320 -7.71 18.79 -1.77
CA VAL A 320 -7.85 17.66 -2.73
C VAL A 320 -9.31 17.23 -2.80
N GLY A 321 -10.00 17.10 -1.66
CA GLY A 321 -11.42 16.74 -1.60
C GLY A 321 -12.33 17.72 -2.33
N LEU A 322 -12.09 19.02 -2.15
CA LEU A 322 -12.85 20.07 -2.82
C LEU A 322 -12.63 20.07 -4.34
N VAL A 323 -11.39 19.84 -4.79
CA VAL A 323 -11.05 19.72 -6.21
C VAL A 323 -11.68 18.49 -6.83
N VAL A 324 -11.52 17.32 -6.19
CA VAL A 324 -12.05 16.04 -6.67
C VAL A 324 -13.59 16.07 -6.75
N SER A 325 -14.27 16.71 -5.78
CA SER A 325 -15.72 16.89 -5.81
C SER A 325 -16.22 17.98 -6.77
N GLY A 326 -15.31 18.68 -7.46
CA GLY A 326 -15.64 19.77 -8.38
C GLY A 326 -16.17 21.04 -7.69
N LYS A 327 -16.07 21.15 -6.36
CA LYS A 327 -16.52 22.33 -5.60
C LYS A 327 -15.63 23.54 -5.82
N ILE A 328 -14.35 23.35 -6.09
CA ILE A 328 -13.39 24.40 -6.44
C ILE A 328 -12.52 23.97 -7.63
N LYS A 329 -11.96 24.92 -8.33
CA LYS A 329 -10.95 24.67 -9.37
C LYS A 329 -9.58 24.40 -8.72
N PRO A 330 -8.67 23.65 -9.37
CA PRO A 330 -7.31 23.41 -8.87
C PRO A 330 -6.54 24.69 -8.52
N GLN A 331 -6.70 25.76 -9.30
CA GLN A 331 -6.06 27.05 -9.06
C GLN A 331 -6.54 27.70 -7.74
N ASP A 332 -7.82 27.58 -7.45
CA ASP A 332 -8.42 28.17 -6.24
C ASP A 332 -7.90 27.46 -4.98
N ALA A 333 -7.66 26.15 -5.03
CA ALA A 333 -7.06 25.39 -3.93
C ALA A 333 -5.68 25.95 -3.52
N THR A 334 -4.87 26.36 -4.50
CA THR A 334 -3.57 26.98 -4.23
C THR A 334 -3.72 28.31 -3.50
N VAL A 335 -4.65 29.16 -3.96
CA VAL A 335 -4.91 30.46 -3.33
C VAL A 335 -5.38 30.27 -1.89
N LEU A 336 -6.26 29.31 -1.64
CA LEU A 336 -6.77 29.01 -0.28
C LEU A 336 -5.66 28.47 0.63
N LEU A 337 -4.79 27.58 0.16
CA LEU A 337 -3.67 27.07 0.94
C LEU A 337 -2.65 28.16 1.28
N MET A 338 -2.30 28.99 0.32
CA MET A 338 -1.31 30.08 0.52
C MET A 338 -1.87 31.25 1.33
N GLY A 339 -3.19 31.44 1.35
CA GLY A 339 -3.87 32.48 2.13
C GLY A 339 -4.14 32.11 3.59
N ARG A 340 -3.75 30.92 4.06
CA ARG A 340 -3.91 30.54 5.48
C ARG A 340 -3.07 31.41 6.40
N GLU A 341 -3.49 31.48 7.66
CA GLU A 341 -2.72 32.16 8.71
C GLU A 341 -1.28 31.66 8.78
N LEU A 342 -0.34 32.58 8.99
CA LEU A 342 1.06 32.27 9.18
C LEU A 342 1.25 31.55 10.51
N LYS A 343 1.96 30.42 10.47
CA LYS A 343 2.25 29.59 11.65
C LYS A 343 3.75 29.33 11.75
N THR A 344 4.21 28.98 12.96
CA THR A 344 5.58 28.48 13.16
C THR A 344 5.76 27.15 12.42
N GLU A 345 6.99 26.86 11.95
CA GLU A 345 7.32 25.59 11.30
C GLU A 345 7.16 24.41 12.27
N THR A 346 7.64 24.58 13.50
CA THR A 346 7.50 23.60 14.58
C THR A 346 6.37 24.05 15.51
N PRO A 347 5.29 23.28 15.70
CA PRO A 347 4.26 23.59 16.68
C PRO A 347 4.81 23.54 18.11
N ASP A 348 4.39 24.49 18.96
CA ASP A 348 4.81 24.58 20.38
C ASP A 348 4.48 23.31 21.21
N ALA A 349 3.62 22.44 20.72
CA ALA A 349 3.23 21.19 21.40
C ALA A 349 4.34 20.13 21.48
N TYR A 350 5.53 20.40 20.92
CA TYR A 350 6.70 19.51 20.98
C TYR A 350 7.83 20.07 21.86
N LEU A 351 7.61 21.19 22.50
CA LEU A 351 8.45 21.76 23.59
C LEU A 351 7.79 21.48 24.93
#